data_02ab4634a0edb979eb30cbf23fe61d95
#
_entry.id   02ab4634a0edb979eb30cbf23fe61d95
#
_cell.length_a   1.000
_cell.length_b   1.000
_cell.length_c   1.000
_cell.angle_alpha   90.00
_cell.angle_beta   90.00
_cell.angle_gamma   90.00
#
_symmetry.space_group_name_H-M   'P 1'
#
loop_
_entity.id
_entity.type
_entity.pdbx_description
1 polymer ?
#
loop_
_entity_poly.entity_id
_entity_poly.type
_entity_poly.pdbx_seq_one_letter_code
_entity_poly.pdbx_strand_id
1 'polypeptide(L)'
;MNDLSTSKGNSGDVTIQIVNILNRLGLLVTQPTAFDGTVENAVRAFQQSRGLTVNGVVNSATLQALEEARWKLGDRSLYLQSSQLMRGDDVATLQARLTDMGFNCGRVDGVFGDRTENAVREFQQSVGVKVDGKCGPATITALIRLTRTVSGGAPSILRESAMHKSRGPALANKVIVLDPNCGGGDRGIFAHGVEESEVVYDVVQRLEGRLLALGVSVFLTRGTNNSPNESERIIFSNKTNADLIVSFHVDQYINEKAHGVATYFYGSQAHGIHSVVGERFASLVQREICARTDLLNCRTHAKTWDLLRLTKAPTVRIDLGYLTNEGDAQRLGRADFRDVIAESIVIAIQRLYLASEDDAKTGTLRIDDLRKAGIRR
;
A
#
# COMPACT_ATOMS: atom_id res chain seq x y z
N MET A 1 -17.47 -1.28 16.58
CA MET A 1 -18.28 -1.36 15.35
C MET A 1 -18.45 -2.83 15.00
N ASN A 2 -19.69 -3.31 14.86
CA ASN A 2 -19.91 -4.69 14.42
C ASN A 2 -19.31 -4.85 13.03
N ASP A 3 -18.31 -5.69 12.91
CA ASP A 3 -17.71 -6.07 11.63
C ASP A 3 -18.78 -6.86 10.85
N LEU A 4 -19.41 -6.20 9.86
CA LEU A 4 -20.41 -6.80 8.99
C LEU A 4 -19.68 -7.71 7.98
N SER A 5 -19.11 -8.81 8.48
CA SER A 5 -18.49 -9.80 7.62
C SER A 5 -19.56 -10.75 7.06
N THR A 6 -19.57 -10.90 5.73
CA THR A 6 -20.45 -11.85 5.03
C THR A 6 -19.63 -13.02 4.52
N SER A 7 -20.06 -14.24 4.87
CA SER A 7 -19.37 -15.48 4.55
C SER A 7 -20.36 -16.59 4.19
N LYS A 8 -19.84 -17.78 3.88
CA LYS A 8 -20.63 -18.95 3.53
C LYS A 8 -21.74 -19.23 4.54
N GLY A 9 -22.95 -19.39 4.04
CA GLY A 9 -24.18 -19.59 4.83
C GLY A 9 -25.02 -18.33 5.03
N ASN A 10 -24.48 -17.14 4.76
CA ASN A 10 -25.25 -15.90 4.83
C ASN A 10 -26.20 -15.76 3.64
N SER A 11 -27.32 -15.07 3.85
CA SER A 11 -28.31 -14.72 2.83
C SER A 11 -28.86 -13.32 3.12
N GLY A 12 -29.52 -12.69 2.13
CA GLY A 12 -30.13 -11.37 2.26
C GLY A 12 -29.57 -10.36 1.25
N ASP A 13 -29.97 -9.11 1.40
CA ASP A 13 -29.71 -8.04 0.42
C ASP A 13 -28.21 -7.83 0.15
N VAL A 14 -27.37 -7.90 1.16
CA VAL A 14 -25.91 -7.76 1.03
C VAL A 14 -25.33 -8.88 0.18
N THR A 15 -25.77 -10.13 0.37
CA THR A 15 -25.34 -11.27 -0.45
C THR A 15 -25.76 -11.08 -1.91
N ILE A 16 -26.98 -10.63 -2.15
CA ILE A 16 -27.49 -10.37 -3.50
C ILE A 16 -26.66 -9.26 -4.19
N GLN A 17 -26.31 -8.20 -3.47
CA GLN A 17 -25.45 -7.13 -3.99
C GLN A 17 -24.07 -7.67 -4.37
N ILE A 18 -23.43 -8.46 -3.51
CA ILE A 18 -22.13 -9.09 -3.77
C ILE A 18 -22.20 -9.96 -5.03
N VAL A 19 -23.22 -10.84 -5.13
CA VAL A 19 -23.46 -11.71 -6.28
C VAL A 19 -23.61 -10.89 -7.57
N ASN A 20 -24.37 -9.81 -7.54
CA ASN A 20 -24.57 -8.94 -8.70
C ASN A 20 -23.26 -8.28 -9.16
N ILE A 21 -22.43 -7.81 -8.22
CA ILE A 21 -21.13 -7.23 -8.55
C ILE A 21 -20.21 -8.29 -9.14
N LEU A 22 -20.11 -9.48 -8.53
CA LEU A 22 -19.25 -10.57 -9.01
C LEU A 22 -19.67 -11.06 -10.42
N ASN A 23 -20.98 -11.13 -10.68
CA ASN A 23 -21.53 -11.43 -12.02
C ASN A 23 -21.11 -10.36 -13.05
N ARG A 24 -21.25 -9.07 -12.70
CA ARG A 24 -20.85 -7.95 -13.55
C ARG A 24 -19.35 -7.95 -13.86
N LEU A 25 -18.54 -8.46 -12.92
CA LEU A 25 -17.09 -8.61 -13.10
C LEU A 25 -16.73 -9.89 -13.88
N GLY A 26 -17.69 -10.75 -14.18
CA GLY A 26 -17.48 -12.02 -14.88
C GLY A 26 -16.83 -13.11 -14.00
N LEU A 27 -16.82 -12.92 -12.69
CA LEU A 27 -16.23 -13.85 -11.71
C LEU A 27 -17.25 -14.90 -11.25
N LEU A 28 -18.53 -14.69 -11.50
CA LEU A 28 -19.62 -15.60 -11.19
C LEU A 28 -20.58 -15.66 -12.38
N VAL A 29 -21.04 -16.84 -12.75
CA VAL A 29 -21.98 -17.03 -13.88
C VAL A 29 -23.40 -17.30 -13.39
N THR A 30 -23.53 -17.85 -12.19
CA THR A 30 -24.79 -18.17 -11.53
C THR A 30 -25.32 -17.01 -10.69
N GLN A 31 -26.59 -17.04 -10.31
CA GLN A 31 -27.19 -16.04 -9.43
C GLN A 31 -27.74 -16.73 -8.15
N PRO A 32 -26.86 -17.23 -7.27
CA PRO A 32 -27.29 -17.82 -6.02
C PRO A 32 -27.92 -16.77 -5.11
N THR A 33 -28.94 -17.17 -4.37
CA THR A 33 -29.62 -16.31 -3.38
C THR A 33 -28.96 -16.34 -2.00
N ALA A 34 -28.03 -17.27 -1.81
CA ALA A 34 -27.24 -17.43 -0.59
C ALA A 34 -25.74 -17.46 -0.91
N PHE A 35 -24.93 -17.14 0.07
CA PHE A 35 -23.47 -17.20 -0.02
C PHE A 35 -23.03 -18.66 0.08
N ASP A 36 -22.97 -19.34 -1.05
CA ASP A 36 -22.54 -20.74 -1.18
C ASP A 36 -21.05 -20.87 -1.53
N GLY A 37 -20.59 -22.11 -1.79
CA GLY A 37 -19.19 -22.34 -2.16
C GLY A 37 -18.79 -21.72 -3.50
N THR A 38 -19.74 -21.48 -4.42
CA THR A 38 -19.44 -20.82 -5.70
C THR A 38 -19.18 -19.34 -5.50
N VAL A 39 -19.96 -18.68 -4.64
CA VAL A 39 -19.75 -17.27 -4.23
C VAL A 39 -18.44 -17.14 -3.46
N GLU A 40 -18.14 -18.04 -2.53
CA GLU A 40 -16.88 -18.03 -1.79
C GLU A 40 -15.67 -18.11 -2.73
N ASN A 41 -15.69 -19.00 -3.72
CA ASN A 41 -14.61 -19.11 -4.70
C ASN A 41 -14.48 -17.85 -5.57
N ALA A 42 -15.60 -17.27 -5.99
CA ALA A 42 -15.59 -16.01 -6.74
C ALA A 42 -15.03 -14.83 -5.89
N VAL A 43 -15.36 -14.77 -4.59
CA VAL A 43 -14.79 -13.81 -3.65
C VAL A 43 -13.29 -14.03 -3.50
N ARG A 44 -12.81 -15.25 -3.35
CA ARG A 44 -11.37 -15.56 -3.31
C ARG A 44 -10.64 -15.11 -4.59
N ALA A 45 -11.21 -15.38 -5.75
CA ALA A 45 -10.66 -14.94 -7.02
C ALA A 45 -10.63 -13.40 -7.12
N PHE A 46 -11.69 -12.73 -6.67
CA PHE A 46 -11.74 -11.27 -6.58
C PHE A 46 -10.66 -10.74 -5.64
N GLN A 47 -10.59 -11.26 -4.41
CA GLN A 47 -9.57 -10.87 -3.42
C GLN A 47 -8.16 -11.02 -3.98
N GLN A 48 -7.88 -12.14 -4.67
CA GLN A 48 -6.58 -12.37 -5.30
C GLN A 48 -6.29 -11.33 -6.38
N SER A 49 -7.25 -11.04 -7.27
CA SER A 49 -7.07 -10.06 -8.35
C SER A 49 -6.85 -8.64 -7.83
N ARG A 50 -7.37 -8.34 -6.63
CA ARG A 50 -7.26 -7.03 -5.96
C ARG A 50 -6.10 -6.92 -4.99
N GLY A 51 -5.32 -7.99 -4.79
CA GLY A 51 -4.25 -8.00 -3.81
C GLY A 51 -4.75 -7.87 -2.36
N LEU A 52 -5.97 -8.34 -2.09
CA LEU A 52 -6.55 -8.42 -0.74
C LEU A 52 -6.14 -9.72 -0.06
N THR A 53 -6.46 -9.86 1.22
CA THR A 53 -6.32 -11.13 1.94
C THR A 53 -7.30 -12.15 1.37
N VAL A 54 -6.78 -13.27 0.85
CA VAL A 54 -7.58 -14.30 0.15
C VAL A 54 -8.12 -15.31 1.18
N ASN A 55 -9.25 -14.99 1.80
CA ASN A 55 -9.90 -15.83 2.80
C ASN A 55 -11.33 -16.25 2.42
N GLY A 56 -11.91 -15.69 1.36
CA GLY A 56 -13.29 -15.96 0.93
C GLY A 56 -14.35 -15.25 1.77
N VAL A 57 -13.96 -14.40 2.72
CA VAL A 57 -14.86 -13.64 3.59
C VAL A 57 -14.94 -12.19 3.08
N VAL A 58 -16.14 -11.68 2.92
CA VAL A 58 -16.36 -10.27 2.57
C VAL A 58 -16.38 -9.44 3.86
N ASN A 59 -15.20 -9.00 4.27
CA ASN A 59 -15.02 -8.01 5.33
C ASN A 59 -15.16 -6.59 4.77
N SER A 60 -14.98 -5.57 5.61
CA SER A 60 -15.10 -4.15 5.22
C SER A 60 -14.19 -3.79 4.03
N ALA A 61 -12.94 -4.24 4.04
CA ALA A 61 -11.99 -3.98 2.94
C ALA A 61 -12.42 -4.67 1.63
N THR A 62 -12.89 -5.91 1.70
CA THR A 62 -13.38 -6.64 0.52
C THR A 62 -14.68 -6.00 -0.01
N LEU A 63 -15.59 -5.59 0.87
CA LEU A 63 -16.83 -4.94 0.49
C LEU A 63 -16.56 -3.60 -0.20
N GLN A 64 -15.68 -2.79 0.36
CA GLN A 64 -15.27 -1.52 -0.23
C GLN A 64 -14.66 -1.74 -1.64
N ALA A 65 -13.77 -2.70 -1.80
CA ALA A 65 -13.17 -3.02 -3.08
C ALA A 65 -14.20 -3.52 -4.11
N LEU A 66 -15.21 -4.29 -3.69
CA LEU A 66 -16.33 -4.71 -4.54
C LEU A 66 -17.17 -3.51 -4.98
N GLU A 67 -17.50 -2.60 -4.07
CA GLU A 67 -18.25 -1.38 -4.40
C GLU A 67 -17.45 -0.46 -5.34
N GLU A 68 -16.15 -0.34 -5.18
CA GLU A 68 -15.28 0.40 -6.09
C GLU A 68 -15.22 -0.25 -7.48
N ALA A 69 -15.17 -1.58 -7.54
CA ALA A 69 -15.15 -2.36 -8.79
C ALA A 69 -16.49 -2.37 -9.55
N ARG A 70 -17.56 -1.96 -8.90
CA ARG A 70 -18.90 -1.90 -9.44
C ARG A 70 -19.01 -0.97 -10.67
N TRP A 71 -18.20 0.09 -10.73
CA TRP A 71 -18.29 1.14 -11.72
C TRP A 71 -17.23 1.02 -12.81
N LYS A 72 -17.65 1.13 -14.08
CA LYS A 72 -16.75 1.26 -15.22
C LYS A 72 -16.78 2.70 -15.73
N LEU A 73 -15.67 3.15 -16.32
CA LEU A 73 -15.61 4.49 -16.91
C LEU A 73 -16.67 4.66 -18.00
N GLY A 74 -17.59 5.57 -17.76
CA GLY A 74 -18.77 5.83 -18.60
C GLY A 74 -20.11 5.49 -17.96
N ASP A 75 -20.13 4.70 -16.88
CA ASP A 75 -21.37 4.35 -16.18
C ASP A 75 -21.98 5.57 -15.45
N ARG A 76 -21.14 6.50 -15.04
CA ARG A 76 -21.54 7.75 -14.35
C ARG A 76 -20.59 8.88 -14.69
N SER A 77 -21.07 10.13 -14.49
CA SER A 77 -20.21 11.31 -14.60
C SER A 77 -19.34 11.41 -13.33
N LEU A 78 -18.03 11.69 -13.52
CA LEU A 78 -17.08 11.83 -12.42
C LEU A 78 -16.74 13.30 -12.20
N TYR A 79 -16.77 13.76 -10.95
CA TYR A 79 -16.49 15.14 -10.57
C TYR A 79 -16.13 15.24 -9.09
N LEU A 80 -15.50 16.36 -8.72
CA LEU A 80 -15.15 16.62 -7.32
C LEU A 80 -16.42 16.89 -6.50
N GLN A 81 -16.61 16.11 -5.44
CA GLN A 81 -17.69 16.27 -4.46
C GLN A 81 -17.09 16.71 -3.12
N SER A 82 -17.58 17.83 -2.57
CA SER A 82 -17.04 18.38 -1.33
C SER A 82 -17.39 17.57 -0.08
N SER A 83 -18.52 16.84 -0.09
CA SER A 83 -19.00 16.06 1.05
C SER A 83 -18.38 14.66 1.13
N GLN A 84 -18.16 14.02 -0.01
CA GLN A 84 -17.60 12.68 -0.11
C GLN A 84 -16.96 12.49 -1.47
N LEU A 85 -15.65 12.25 -1.51
CA LEU A 85 -14.94 12.04 -2.75
C LEU A 85 -15.45 10.79 -3.49
N MET A 86 -15.67 10.92 -4.78
CA MET A 86 -16.02 9.77 -5.62
C MET A 86 -14.85 8.79 -5.68
N ARG A 87 -15.15 7.52 -5.49
CA ARG A 87 -14.17 6.42 -5.54
C ARG A 87 -14.64 5.34 -6.50
N GLY A 88 -13.70 4.65 -7.13
CA GLY A 88 -14.00 3.48 -7.97
C GLY A 88 -12.96 3.20 -9.05
N ASP A 89 -13.11 2.04 -9.68
CA ASP A 89 -12.30 1.63 -10.83
C ASP A 89 -12.49 2.55 -12.04
N ASP A 90 -13.65 3.17 -12.15
CA ASP A 90 -13.93 4.19 -13.15
C ASP A 90 -13.03 5.42 -12.96
N VAL A 91 -12.82 5.85 -11.72
CA VAL A 91 -11.89 6.94 -11.38
C VAL A 91 -10.45 6.52 -11.63
N ALA A 92 -10.04 5.32 -11.19
CA ALA A 92 -8.70 4.80 -11.42
C ALA A 92 -8.40 4.69 -12.93
N THR A 93 -9.37 4.22 -13.73
CA THR A 93 -9.25 4.13 -15.18
C THR A 93 -9.12 5.52 -15.81
N LEU A 94 -9.89 6.51 -15.35
CA LEU A 94 -9.77 7.91 -15.79
C LEU A 94 -8.36 8.45 -15.49
N GLN A 95 -7.91 8.31 -14.24
CA GLN A 95 -6.59 8.77 -13.81
C GLN A 95 -5.45 8.12 -14.61
N ALA A 96 -5.53 6.80 -14.85
CA ALA A 96 -4.54 6.08 -15.65
C ALA A 96 -4.47 6.66 -17.08
N ARG A 97 -5.62 6.82 -17.76
CA ARG A 97 -5.68 7.37 -19.12
C ARG A 97 -5.16 8.80 -19.21
N LEU A 98 -5.57 9.67 -18.27
CA LEU A 98 -5.06 11.04 -18.21
C LEU A 98 -3.54 11.07 -17.98
N THR A 99 -3.05 10.21 -17.08
CA THR A 99 -1.61 10.08 -16.80
C THR A 99 -0.84 9.60 -18.04
N ASP A 100 -1.35 8.62 -18.78
CA ASP A 100 -0.72 8.12 -20.01
C ASP A 100 -0.65 9.20 -21.11
N MET A 101 -1.62 10.10 -21.14
CA MET A 101 -1.63 11.26 -22.03
C MET A 101 -0.81 12.46 -21.50
N GLY A 102 -0.14 12.33 -20.35
CA GLY A 102 0.73 13.36 -19.78
C GLY A 102 0.10 14.27 -18.73
N PHE A 103 -1.22 14.20 -18.50
CA PHE A 103 -1.91 15.02 -17.51
C PHE A 103 -1.66 14.50 -16.09
N ASN A 104 -1.34 15.39 -15.16
CA ASN A 104 -0.89 15.02 -13.83
C ASN A 104 -2.04 14.84 -12.82
N CYS A 105 -2.58 13.65 -12.72
CA CYS A 105 -3.56 13.29 -11.69
C CYS A 105 -2.95 13.02 -10.31
N GLY A 106 -1.64 13.08 -10.17
CA GLY A 106 -0.95 12.52 -9.01
C GLY A 106 -0.81 11.01 -9.11
N ARG A 107 -1.10 10.31 -8.03
CA ARG A 107 -1.14 8.84 -8.00
C ARG A 107 -2.45 8.35 -8.59
N VAL A 108 -2.44 7.21 -9.26
CA VAL A 108 -3.67 6.54 -9.71
C VAL A 108 -4.21 5.77 -8.52
N ASP A 109 -5.01 6.40 -7.70
CA ASP A 109 -5.51 5.88 -6.42
C ASP A 109 -7.00 5.51 -6.45
N GLY A 110 -7.69 5.83 -7.55
CA GLY A 110 -9.13 5.60 -7.68
C GLY A 110 -10.00 6.59 -6.90
N VAL A 111 -9.44 7.72 -6.44
CA VAL A 111 -10.16 8.78 -5.71
C VAL A 111 -10.18 10.07 -6.54
N PHE A 112 -11.37 10.60 -6.82
CA PHE A 112 -11.52 11.84 -7.56
C PHE A 112 -11.30 13.04 -6.64
N GLY A 113 -10.04 13.44 -6.49
CA GLY A 113 -9.63 14.62 -5.72
C GLY A 113 -9.27 15.82 -6.60
N ASP A 114 -8.81 16.90 -5.97
CA ASP A 114 -8.44 18.18 -6.63
C ASP A 114 -7.46 17.99 -7.79
N ARG A 115 -6.45 17.11 -7.65
CA ARG A 115 -5.49 16.84 -8.72
C ARG A 115 -6.14 16.17 -9.92
N THR A 116 -7.09 15.27 -9.69
CA THR A 116 -7.83 14.62 -10.76
C THR A 116 -8.73 15.64 -11.49
N GLU A 117 -9.41 16.51 -10.73
CA GLU A 117 -10.21 17.59 -11.33
C GLU A 117 -9.36 18.53 -12.19
N ASN A 118 -8.22 18.97 -11.70
CA ASN A 118 -7.29 19.82 -12.44
C ASN A 118 -6.82 19.15 -13.74
N ALA A 119 -6.41 17.88 -13.67
CA ALA A 119 -6.02 17.11 -14.85
C ALA A 119 -7.17 16.94 -15.86
N VAL A 120 -8.41 16.79 -15.38
CA VAL A 120 -9.60 16.78 -16.27
C VAL A 120 -9.78 18.14 -16.95
N ARG A 121 -9.62 19.26 -16.23
CA ARG A 121 -9.71 20.62 -16.82
C ARG A 121 -8.63 20.87 -17.86
N GLU A 122 -7.38 20.50 -17.57
CA GLU A 122 -6.27 20.59 -18.53
C GLU A 122 -6.54 19.75 -19.79
N PHE A 123 -7.03 18.52 -19.62
CA PHE A 123 -7.43 17.66 -20.72
C PHE A 123 -8.56 18.29 -21.55
N GLN A 124 -9.64 18.75 -20.90
CA GLN A 124 -10.77 19.40 -21.57
C GLN A 124 -10.34 20.59 -22.40
N GLN A 125 -9.44 21.42 -21.85
CA GLN A 125 -8.87 22.56 -22.56
C GLN A 125 -8.07 22.10 -23.79
N SER A 126 -7.26 21.06 -23.66
CA SER A 126 -6.39 20.57 -24.75
C SER A 126 -7.19 19.97 -25.92
N VAL A 127 -8.38 19.42 -25.65
CA VAL A 127 -9.23 18.77 -26.68
C VAL A 127 -10.39 19.65 -27.15
N GLY A 128 -10.53 20.87 -26.61
CA GLY A 128 -11.54 21.84 -27.04
C GLY A 128 -12.97 21.49 -26.62
N VAL A 129 -13.16 20.74 -25.52
CA VAL A 129 -14.47 20.52 -24.91
C VAL A 129 -14.70 21.49 -23.76
N LYS A 130 -15.95 21.58 -23.25
CA LYS A 130 -16.27 22.46 -22.12
C LYS A 130 -15.36 22.18 -20.92
N VAL A 131 -14.68 23.21 -20.40
CA VAL A 131 -13.75 23.14 -19.27
C VAL A 131 -14.54 23.32 -17.97
N ASP A 132 -15.12 22.24 -17.45
CA ASP A 132 -15.91 22.26 -16.21
C ASP A 132 -15.34 21.35 -15.10
N GLY A 133 -14.26 20.62 -15.39
CA GLY A 133 -13.64 19.69 -14.44
C GLY A 133 -14.44 18.40 -14.22
N LYS A 134 -15.52 18.19 -15.00
CA LYS A 134 -16.37 17.00 -14.89
C LYS A 134 -16.09 16.03 -16.04
N CYS A 135 -15.78 14.80 -15.72
CA CYS A 135 -15.66 13.74 -16.71
C CYS A 135 -17.04 13.19 -17.06
N GLY A 136 -17.78 13.93 -17.87
CA GLY A 136 -19.09 13.54 -18.42
C GLY A 136 -18.97 12.95 -19.84
N PRO A 137 -20.11 12.68 -20.53
CA PRO A 137 -20.13 11.99 -21.83
C PRO A 137 -19.21 12.59 -22.90
N ALA A 138 -19.16 13.93 -23.03
CA ALA A 138 -18.29 14.60 -23.99
C ALA A 138 -16.80 14.37 -23.70
N THR A 139 -16.41 14.50 -22.44
CA THR A 139 -15.03 14.25 -21.98
C THR A 139 -14.65 12.78 -22.15
N ILE A 140 -15.55 11.85 -21.84
CA ILE A 140 -15.34 10.39 -22.01
C ILE A 140 -15.16 10.04 -23.49
N THR A 141 -15.98 10.61 -24.38
CA THR A 141 -15.85 10.39 -25.83
C THR A 141 -14.48 10.86 -26.34
N ALA A 142 -14.03 12.04 -25.91
CA ALA A 142 -12.72 12.57 -26.25
C ALA A 142 -11.58 11.68 -25.72
N LEU A 143 -11.67 11.22 -24.46
CA LEU A 143 -10.73 10.29 -23.86
C LEU A 143 -10.60 8.97 -24.64
N ILE A 144 -11.73 8.36 -25.01
CA ILE A 144 -11.74 7.09 -25.74
C ILE A 144 -11.11 7.27 -27.14
N ARG A 145 -11.39 8.37 -27.79
CA ARG A 145 -10.86 8.68 -29.13
C ARG A 145 -9.34 8.83 -29.11
N LEU A 146 -8.78 9.51 -28.10
CA LEU A 146 -7.35 9.78 -28.01
C LEU A 146 -6.55 8.62 -27.44
N THR A 147 -7.10 7.80 -26.55
CA THR A 147 -6.42 6.63 -26.00
C THR A 147 -5.97 5.64 -27.08
N ARG A 148 -6.60 5.62 -28.23
CA ARG A 148 -6.22 4.78 -29.37
C ARG A 148 -4.96 5.26 -30.10
N THR A 149 -4.52 6.48 -29.85
CA THR A 149 -3.38 7.11 -30.55
C THR A 149 -2.13 7.24 -29.70
N VAL A 150 -2.27 7.08 -28.37
CA VAL A 150 -1.15 7.16 -27.42
C VAL A 150 -0.71 5.75 -27.07
N SER A 151 0.50 5.39 -27.46
CA SER A 151 1.13 4.12 -27.11
C SER A 151 2.53 4.38 -26.56
N GLY A 152 2.83 3.79 -25.38
CA GLY A 152 4.17 3.72 -24.82
C GLY A 152 4.39 4.60 -23.58
N GLY A 153 5.27 4.09 -22.70
CA GLY A 153 5.71 4.73 -21.47
C GLY A 153 4.85 4.41 -20.25
N ALA A 154 5.43 4.60 -19.08
CA ALA A 154 4.73 4.56 -17.79
C ALA A 154 5.01 5.87 -17.05
N PRO A 155 4.31 6.97 -17.37
CA PRO A 155 4.60 8.31 -16.84
C PRO A 155 4.53 8.38 -15.31
N SER A 156 3.67 7.60 -14.67
CA SER A 156 3.58 7.49 -13.21
C SER A 156 4.88 6.96 -12.60
N ILE A 157 5.45 5.91 -13.19
CA ILE A 157 6.72 5.30 -12.78
C ILE A 157 7.87 6.29 -12.95
N LEU A 158 7.92 6.97 -14.09
CA LEU A 158 8.96 7.96 -14.37
C LEU A 158 8.89 9.15 -13.41
N ARG A 159 7.69 9.63 -13.10
CA ARG A 159 7.49 10.73 -12.12
C ARG A 159 7.91 10.32 -10.71
N GLU A 160 7.48 9.16 -10.22
CA GLU A 160 7.89 8.68 -8.89
C GLU A 160 9.40 8.53 -8.79
N SER A 161 10.02 7.91 -9.80
CA SER A 161 11.48 7.76 -9.87
C SER A 161 12.21 9.10 -9.95
N ALA A 162 11.70 10.05 -10.72
CA ALA A 162 12.28 11.40 -10.84
C ALA A 162 12.15 12.17 -9.52
N MET A 163 11.01 12.11 -8.86
CA MET A 163 10.81 12.73 -7.54
C MET A 163 11.75 12.14 -6.49
N HIS A 164 11.92 10.82 -6.47
CA HIS A 164 12.86 10.16 -5.57
C HIS A 164 14.30 10.59 -5.82
N LYS A 165 14.73 10.61 -7.10
CA LYS A 165 16.07 11.05 -7.49
C LYS A 165 16.34 12.53 -7.20
N SER A 166 15.37 13.40 -7.42
CA SER A 166 15.52 14.86 -7.18
C SER A 166 15.81 15.22 -5.72
N ARG A 167 15.46 14.33 -4.80
CA ARG A 167 15.72 14.49 -3.36
C ARG A 167 17.15 14.16 -2.95
N GLY A 168 17.97 13.66 -3.86
CA GLY A 168 19.37 13.35 -3.67
C GLY A 168 19.66 12.15 -2.76
N PRO A 169 20.93 11.70 -2.69
CA PRO A 169 21.33 10.49 -1.96
C PRO A 169 21.50 10.69 -0.46
N ALA A 170 21.67 11.94 0.02
CA ALA A 170 21.89 12.19 1.44
C ALA A 170 20.66 11.84 2.27
N LEU A 171 20.86 11.14 3.39
CA LEU A 171 19.78 10.84 4.35
C LEU A 171 19.45 12.07 5.21
N ALA A 172 20.42 12.91 5.48
CA ALA A 172 20.19 14.17 6.20
C ALA A 172 19.08 14.98 5.51
N ASN A 173 18.14 15.47 6.32
CA ASN A 173 16.95 16.23 5.89
C ASN A 173 15.87 15.41 5.16
N LYS A 174 15.97 14.08 5.05
CA LYS A 174 14.83 13.27 4.65
C LYS A 174 13.78 13.24 5.74
N VAL A 175 12.53 13.16 5.32
CA VAL A 175 11.38 13.02 6.21
C VAL A 175 10.86 11.59 6.09
N ILE A 176 10.92 10.83 7.16
CA ILE A 176 10.43 9.44 7.21
C ILE A 176 9.32 9.34 8.25
N VAL A 177 8.19 8.80 7.84
CA VAL A 177 7.10 8.46 8.76
C VAL A 177 7.20 6.98 9.11
N LEU A 178 7.22 6.70 10.40
CA LEU A 178 7.15 5.35 10.96
C LEU A 178 5.75 5.14 11.51
N ASP A 179 5.10 4.09 11.06
CA ASP A 179 3.71 3.77 11.34
C ASP A 179 3.60 2.44 12.11
N PRO A 180 3.78 2.43 13.45
CA PRO A 180 3.54 1.24 14.25
C PRO A 180 2.05 0.97 14.37
N ASN A 181 1.61 -0.21 13.92
CA ASN A 181 0.20 -0.62 14.02
C ASN A 181 -0.23 -0.76 15.48
N CYS A 182 -1.53 -0.65 15.74
CA CYS A 182 -2.18 -0.79 17.04
C CYS A 182 -1.43 -0.11 18.20
N GLY A 183 -2.09 0.17 19.29
CA GLY A 183 -1.50 0.85 20.46
C GLY A 183 -2.57 1.39 21.39
N GLY A 184 -2.17 2.01 22.49
CA GLY A 184 -3.10 2.50 23.50
C GLY A 184 -3.99 1.38 24.03
N GLY A 185 -5.31 1.48 23.77
CA GLY A 185 -6.28 0.45 24.13
C GLY A 185 -6.35 -0.73 23.14
N ASP A 186 -5.78 -0.59 21.96
CA ASP A 186 -5.73 -1.64 20.95
C ASP A 186 -4.38 -2.38 21.04
N ARG A 187 -4.41 -3.55 21.63
CA ARG A 187 -3.21 -4.39 21.80
C ARG A 187 -2.78 -5.10 20.51
N GLY A 188 -3.66 -5.12 19.50
CA GLY A 188 -3.45 -5.93 18.31
C GLY A 188 -3.51 -7.43 18.60
N ILE A 189 -2.68 -8.20 17.90
CA ILE A 189 -2.58 -9.65 18.08
C ILE A 189 -1.84 -9.97 19.38
N PHE A 190 -2.38 -10.88 20.18
CA PHE A 190 -1.74 -11.42 21.37
C PHE A 190 -1.70 -12.94 21.33
N ALA A 191 -0.51 -13.51 21.29
CA ALA A 191 -0.29 -14.96 21.33
C ALA A 191 1.07 -15.28 21.94
N HIS A 192 1.20 -16.44 22.55
CA HIS A 192 2.44 -16.94 23.18
C HIS A 192 3.10 -15.93 24.16
N GLY A 193 2.29 -15.11 24.85
CA GLY A 193 2.77 -14.10 25.79
C GLY A 193 3.39 -12.85 25.12
N VAL A 194 3.26 -12.70 23.81
CA VAL A 194 3.80 -11.56 23.06
C VAL A 194 2.64 -10.75 22.47
N GLU A 195 2.76 -9.43 22.53
CA GLU A 195 1.75 -8.47 22.08
C GLU A 195 2.26 -7.68 20.86
N GLU A 196 1.44 -7.59 19.81
CA GLU A 196 1.80 -6.88 18.59
C GLU A 196 2.16 -5.43 18.87
N SER A 197 1.34 -4.71 19.64
CA SER A 197 1.52 -3.28 19.93
C SER A 197 2.87 -2.97 20.57
N GLU A 198 3.37 -3.86 21.45
CA GLU A 198 4.68 -3.73 22.10
C GLU A 198 5.82 -4.03 21.12
N VAL A 199 5.70 -5.11 20.35
CA VAL A 199 6.73 -5.51 19.37
C VAL A 199 6.97 -4.43 18.33
N VAL A 200 5.90 -3.97 17.69
CA VAL A 200 6.03 -2.98 16.61
C VAL A 200 6.51 -1.63 17.13
N TYR A 201 6.09 -1.24 18.34
CA TYR A 201 6.51 0.03 18.92
C TYR A 201 7.98 0.01 19.34
N ASP A 202 8.47 -1.08 19.97
CA ASP A 202 9.89 -1.22 20.34
C ASP A 202 10.81 -1.22 19.10
N VAL A 203 10.42 -1.92 18.02
CA VAL A 203 11.16 -1.87 16.75
C VAL A 203 11.22 -0.45 16.20
N VAL A 204 10.08 0.26 16.21
CA VAL A 204 9.99 1.64 15.72
C VAL A 204 10.86 2.60 16.55
N GLN A 205 10.85 2.50 17.87
CA GLN A 205 11.69 3.34 18.74
C GLN A 205 13.19 3.12 18.49
N ARG A 206 13.63 1.87 18.30
CA ARG A 206 15.00 1.55 17.93
C ARG A 206 15.41 2.12 16.59
N LEU A 207 14.49 2.05 15.63
CA LEU A 207 14.68 2.59 14.28
C LEU A 207 14.73 4.12 14.30
N GLU A 208 13.81 4.78 15.03
CA GLU A 208 13.77 6.22 15.22
C GLU A 208 15.10 6.77 15.72
N GLY A 209 15.63 6.21 16.82
CA GLY A 209 16.89 6.66 17.38
C GLY A 209 18.07 6.58 16.40
N ARG A 210 18.12 5.51 15.59
CA ARG A 210 19.16 5.33 14.56
C ARG A 210 19.01 6.32 13.39
N LEU A 211 17.78 6.55 12.95
CA LEU A 211 17.51 7.48 11.86
C LEU A 211 17.78 8.93 12.25
N LEU A 212 17.39 9.33 13.47
CA LEU A 212 17.73 10.66 14.02
C LEU A 212 19.24 10.88 14.08
N ALA A 213 20.02 9.87 14.48
CA ALA A 213 21.48 9.94 14.47
C ALA A 213 22.09 10.10 13.06
N LEU A 214 21.36 9.74 12.02
CA LEU A 214 21.73 9.93 10.61
C LEU A 214 21.22 11.27 10.02
N GLY A 215 20.60 12.13 10.84
CA GLY A 215 20.08 13.43 10.45
C GLY A 215 18.74 13.36 9.71
N VAL A 216 18.00 12.25 9.82
CA VAL A 216 16.65 12.08 9.27
C VAL A 216 15.64 12.75 10.20
N SER A 217 14.65 13.44 9.64
CA SER A 217 13.48 13.90 10.39
C SER A 217 12.46 12.77 10.47
N VAL A 218 12.21 12.26 11.68
CA VAL A 218 11.32 11.12 11.89
C VAL A 218 10.01 11.58 12.53
N PHE A 219 8.89 11.07 12.01
CA PHE A 219 7.55 11.27 12.58
C PHE A 219 6.89 9.92 12.82
N LEU A 220 6.27 9.77 13.98
CA LEU A 220 5.51 8.59 14.33
C LEU A 220 4.01 8.86 14.16
N THR A 221 3.25 7.92 13.59
CA THR A 221 1.79 8.06 13.45
C THR A 221 1.06 7.94 14.77
N ARG A 222 1.69 7.35 15.77
CA ARG A 222 1.17 7.26 17.14
C ARG A 222 2.26 7.34 18.21
N GLY A 223 1.85 7.71 19.40
CA GLY A 223 2.64 7.52 20.62
C GLY A 223 2.34 6.18 21.31
N THR A 224 2.70 6.07 22.58
CA THR A 224 2.47 4.86 23.40
C THR A 224 1.00 4.65 23.76
N ASN A 225 0.24 5.72 23.98
CA ASN A 225 -1.07 5.68 24.65
C ASN A 225 -2.26 5.97 23.69
N ASN A 226 -2.01 6.00 22.39
CA ASN A 226 -3.06 6.27 21.41
C ASN A 226 -3.03 5.26 20.26
N SER A 227 -4.18 5.03 19.64
CA SER A 227 -4.38 4.15 18.49
C SER A 227 -5.22 4.86 17.44
N PRO A 228 -4.63 5.76 16.64
CA PRO A 228 -5.35 6.39 15.55
C PRO A 228 -5.75 5.34 14.51
N ASN A 229 -6.94 5.49 13.94
CA ASN A 229 -7.40 4.59 12.89
C ASN A 229 -6.59 4.76 11.60
N GLU A 230 -6.73 3.82 10.66
CA GLU A 230 -5.94 3.83 9.41
C GLU A 230 -6.11 5.14 8.62
N SER A 231 -7.34 5.67 8.54
CA SER A 231 -7.59 6.93 7.82
C SER A 231 -6.87 8.11 8.47
N GLU A 232 -6.85 8.20 9.79
CA GLU A 232 -6.12 9.23 10.54
C GLU A 232 -4.62 9.12 10.32
N ARG A 233 -4.07 7.91 10.31
CA ARG A 233 -2.64 7.64 10.03
C ARG A 233 -2.26 8.03 8.60
N ILE A 234 -3.13 7.77 7.62
CA ILE A 234 -2.96 8.21 6.23
C ILE A 234 -2.96 9.74 6.13
N ILE A 235 -3.94 10.40 6.76
CA ILE A 235 -4.05 11.87 6.77
C ILE A 235 -2.81 12.50 7.40
N PHE A 236 -2.38 12.00 8.55
CA PHE A 236 -1.17 12.44 9.23
C PHE A 236 0.05 12.31 8.32
N SER A 237 0.29 11.12 7.77
CA SER A 237 1.41 10.83 6.89
C SER A 237 1.43 11.72 5.64
N ASN A 238 0.26 12.02 5.08
CA ASN A 238 0.15 12.90 3.92
C ASN A 238 0.41 14.39 4.22
N LYS A 239 0.25 14.81 5.49
CA LYS A 239 0.52 16.18 5.94
C LYS A 239 2.02 16.44 6.20
N THR A 240 2.80 15.41 6.51
CA THR A 240 4.23 15.54 6.82
C THR A 240 5.12 15.79 5.60
N ASN A 241 4.60 15.67 4.37
CA ASN A 241 5.40 15.66 3.12
C ASN A 241 6.55 14.63 3.16
N ALA A 242 6.27 13.45 3.69
CA ALA A 242 7.24 12.38 3.85
C ALA A 242 7.94 11.99 2.54
N ASP A 243 9.20 11.59 2.66
CA ASP A 243 9.98 10.97 1.58
C ASP A 243 9.70 9.47 1.49
N LEU A 244 9.37 8.86 2.63
CA LEU A 244 9.10 7.43 2.78
C LEU A 244 8.19 7.20 3.98
N ILE A 245 7.29 6.24 3.87
CA ILE A 245 6.44 5.78 4.97
C ILE A 245 6.70 4.30 5.18
N VAL A 246 6.93 3.90 6.41
CA VAL A 246 7.17 2.50 6.78
C VAL A 246 6.18 2.08 7.85
N SER A 247 5.31 1.14 7.53
CA SER A 247 4.30 0.61 8.45
C SER A 247 4.72 -0.76 9.00
N PHE A 248 4.52 -0.97 10.27
CA PHE A 248 4.96 -2.14 11.02
C PHE A 248 3.78 -2.90 11.58
N HIS A 249 3.74 -4.18 11.28
CA HIS A 249 2.70 -5.10 11.70
C HIS A 249 3.31 -6.43 12.14
N VAL A 250 2.51 -7.21 12.84
CA VAL A 250 2.71 -8.64 13.01
C VAL A 250 1.46 -9.33 12.49
N ASP A 251 1.56 -10.53 11.94
CA ASP A 251 0.43 -11.24 11.36
C ASP A 251 -0.03 -12.39 12.25
N GLN A 252 -1.20 -12.91 11.95
CA GLN A 252 -1.77 -14.13 12.53
C GLN A 252 -2.41 -14.98 11.44
N TYR A 253 -2.35 -16.29 11.62
CA TYR A 253 -3.02 -17.20 10.71
C TYR A 253 -3.59 -18.41 11.47
N ILE A 254 -4.71 -18.96 10.98
CA ILE A 254 -5.36 -20.10 11.60
C ILE A 254 -4.47 -21.37 11.62
N ASN A 255 -3.57 -21.48 10.64
CA ASN A 255 -2.56 -22.53 10.63
C ASN A 255 -1.28 -21.99 11.32
N GLU A 256 -1.01 -22.48 12.52
CA GLU A 256 0.16 -22.12 13.34
C GLU A 256 1.53 -22.42 12.69
N LYS A 257 1.54 -23.16 11.56
CA LYS A 257 2.75 -23.38 10.76
C LYS A 257 3.11 -22.19 9.86
N ALA A 258 2.20 -21.21 9.69
CA ALA A 258 2.51 -19.99 8.96
C ALA A 258 3.52 -19.19 9.77
N HIS A 259 4.67 -18.83 9.17
CA HIS A 259 5.76 -18.11 9.82
C HIS A 259 6.59 -17.32 8.80
N GLY A 260 7.39 -16.38 9.29
CA GLY A 260 8.33 -15.62 8.48
C GLY A 260 7.91 -14.18 8.21
N VAL A 261 8.79 -13.41 7.58
CA VAL A 261 8.65 -11.98 7.28
C VAL A 261 8.18 -11.75 5.85
N ALA A 262 7.25 -10.84 5.67
CA ALA A 262 6.76 -10.39 4.37
C ALA A 262 6.76 -8.86 4.27
N THR A 263 6.94 -8.34 3.07
CA THR A 263 6.84 -6.89 2.81
C THR A 263 5.83 -6.61 1.71
N TYR A 264 5.13 -5.48 1.83
CA TYR A 264 4.06 -5.12 0.93
C TYR A 264 4.23 -3.68 0.44
N PHE A 265 3.96 -3.47 -0.85
CA PHE A 265 4.00 -2.18 -1.50
C PHE A 265 2.74 -1.97 -2.36
N TYR A 266 2.47 -0.72 -2.75
CA TYR A 266 1.32 -0.43 -3.60
C TYR A 266 1.50 -0.99 -5.00
N GLY A 267 0.53 -1.79 -5.44
CA GLY A 267 0.45 -2.26 -6.81
C GLY A 267 -0.93 -2.81 -7.15
N SER A 268 -1.43 -2.46 -8.32
CA SER A 268 -2.70 -2.90 -8.87
C SER A 268 -2.49 -3.54 -10.24
N GLN A 269 -2.62 -4.84 -10.31
CA GLN A 269 -2.55 -5.57 -11.59
C GLN A 269 -3.72 -5.18 -12.52
N ALA A 270 -4.88 -4.90 -11.96
CA ALA A 270 -6.07 -4.50 -12.72
C ALA A 270 -5.86 -3.20 -13.53
N HIS A 271 -4.98 -2.31 -13.06
CA HIS A 271 -4.67 -1.04 -13.70
C HIS A 271 -3.25 -0.96 -14.25
N GLY A 272 -2.44 -2.02 -14.10
CA GLY A 272 -1.06 -2.08 -14.58
C GLY A 272 -0.12 -1.07 -13.91
N ILE A 273 -0.40 -0.69 -12.66
CA ILE A 273 0.35 0.34 -11.93
C ILE A 273 0.92 -0.20 -10.62
N HIS A 274 2.08 0.31 -10.24
CA HIS A 274 2.70 0.03 -8.94
C HIS A 274 3.66 1.16 -8.55
N SER A 275 4.00 1.22 -7.27
CA SER A 275 5.04 2.09 -6.73
C SER A 275 6.40 1.45 -6.94
N VAL A 276 7.21 2.00 -7.85
CA VAL A 276 8.55 1.46 -8.15
C VAL A 276 9.51 1.68 -6.99
N VAL A 277 9.42 2.83 -6.33
CA VAL A 277 10.23 3.13 -5.15
C VAL A 277 9.79 2.26 -3.97
N GLY A 278 8.47 2.08 -3.80
CA GLY A 278 7.91 1.16 -2.80
C GLY A 278 8.36 -0.27 -3.02
N GLU A 279 8.30 -0.79 -4.24
CA GLU A 279 8.76 -2.13 -4.60
C GLU A 279 10.25 -2.32 -4.33
N ARG A 280 11.08 -1.35 -4.77
CA ARG A 280 12.52 -1.37 -4.50
C ARG A 280 12.82 -1.40 -3.01
N PHE A 281 12.17 -0.54 -2.22
CA PHE A 281 12.37 -0.49 -0.77
C PHE A 281 11.88 -1.77 -0.08
N ALA A 282 10.70 -2.27 -0.43
CA ALA A 282 10.18 -3.54 0.09
C ALA A 282 11.16 -4.69 -0.16
N SER A 283 11.72 -4.77 -1.37
CA SER A 283 12.72 -5.79 -1.73
C SER A 283 14.02 -5.64 -0.94
N LEU A 284 14.48 -4.40 -0.68
CA LEU A 284 15.63 -4.13 0.16
C LEU A 284 15.40 -4.57 1.60
N VAL A 285 14.28 -4.18 2.20
CA VAL A 285 13.91 -4.57 3.57
C VAL A 285 13.84 -6.09 3.71
N GLN A 286 13.13 -6.74 2.78
CA GLN A 286 12.99 -8.20 2.77
C GLN A 286 14.35 -8.91 2.76
N ARG A 287 15.25 -8.44 1.89
CA ARG A 287 16.59 -8.98 1.77
C ARG A 287 17.42 -8.77 3.03
N GLU A 288 17.41 -7.54 3.56
CA GLU A 288 18.26 -7.19 4.71
C GLU A 288 17.82 -7.90 6.00
N ILE A 289 16.51 -8.05 6.23
CA ILE A 289 15.99 -8.82 7.36
C ILE A 289 16.34 -10.30 7.21
N CYS A 290 16.05 -10.93 6.08
CA CYS A 290 16.31 -12.35 5.86
C CYS A 290 17.81 -12.71 5.83
N ALA A 291 18.68 -11.75 5.51
CA ALA A 291 20.12 -11.96 5.51
C ALA A 291 20.74 -11.91 6.91
N ARG A 292 20.07 -11.29 7.91
CA ARG A 292 20.56 -11.09 9.27
C ARG A 292 19.77 -11.86 10.31
N THR A 293 18.66 -12.45 9.92
CA THR A 293 17.80 -13.27 10.79
C THR A 293 17.53 -14.62 10.15
N ASP A 294 17.01 -15.55 10.94
CA ASP A 294 16.55 -16.86 10.51
C ASP A 294 15.06 -16.90 10.17
N LEU A 295 14.42 -15.73 9.97
CA LEU A 295 13.04 -15.65 9.52
C LEU A 295 12.90 -16.17 8.10
N LEU A 296 11.83 -16.94 7.86
CA LEU A 296 11.49 -17.40 6.52
C LEU A 296 11.19 -16.20 5.61
N ASN A 297 11.76 -16.23 4.42
CA ASN A 297 11.49 -15.20 3.40
C ASN A 297 10.14 -15.44 2.72
N CYS A 298 9.11 -14.74 3.18
CA CYS A 298 7.78 -14.75 2.58
C CYS A 298 7.63 -13.79 1.41
N ARG A 299 8.73 -13.20 0.92
CA ARG A 299 8.83 -12.35 -0.28
C ARG A 299 8.14 -10.99 -0.14
N THR A 300 8.18 -10.24 -1.24
CA THR A 300 7.50 -8.95 -1.41
C THR A 300 6.24 -9.11 -2.26
N HIS A 301 5.19 -8.38 -1.91
CA HIS A 301 3.89 -8.51 -2.57
C HIS A 301 3.28 -7.15 -2.88
N ALA A 302 2.71 -7.02 -4.08
CA ALA A 302 1.89 -5.88 -4.45
C ALA A 302 0.51 -5.98 -3.79
N LYS A 303 0.03 -4.90 -3.17
CA LYS A 303 -1.26 -4.83 -2.49
C LYS A 303 -1.94 -3.49 -2.78
N THR A 304 -3.28 -3.48 -2.68
CA THR A 304 -4.12 -2.29 -2.88
C THR A 304 -4.69 -1.73 -1.58
N TRP A 305 -4.15 -2.11 -0.42
CA TRP A 305 -4.61 -1.63 0.88
C TRP A 305 -4.55 -0.10 0.97
N ASP A 306 -5.49 0.49 1.69
CA ASP A 306 -5.68 1.94 1.72
C ASP A 306 -4.43 2.69 2.18
N LEU A 307 -3.73 2.22 3.19
CA LEU A 307 -2.47 2.82 3.62
C LEU A 307 -1.43 2.88 2.49
N LEU A 308 -1.30 1.83 1.69
CA LEU A 308 -0.34 1.77 0.57
C LEU A 308 -0.80 2.63 -0.61
N ARG A 309 -2.11 2.69 -0.86
CA ARG A 309 -2.73 3.32 -2.02
C ARG A 309 -2.91 4.83 -1.85
N LEU A 310 -3.42 5.26 -0.69
CA LEU A 310 -3.86 6.65 -0.46
C LEU A 310 -2.78 7.56 0.13
N THR A 311 -1.63 7.00 0.52
CA THR A 311 -0.48 7.80 0.92
C THR A 311 0.23 8.40 -0.30
N LYS A 312 0.70 9.66 -0.18
CA LYS A 312 1.35 10.39 -1.26
C LYS A 312 2.80 9.96 -1.48
N ALA A 313 3.50 9.62 -0.40
CA ALA A 313 4.87 9.11 -0.44
C ALA A 313 4.90 7.60 -0.76
N PRO A 314 6.02 7.07 -1.25
CA PRO A 314 6.24 5.63 -1.29
C PRO A 314 6.03 5.03 0.10
N THR A 315 5.19 4.01 0.18
CA THR A 315 4.82 3.37 1.44
C THR A 315 5.05 1.87 1.35
N VAL A 316 5.67 1.33 2.39
CA VAL A 316 5.89 -0.11 2.55
C VAL A 316 5.35 -0.55 3.91
N ARG A 317 4.57 -1.62 3.91
CA ARG A 317 4.18 -2.33 5.12
C ARG A 317 5.10 -3.54 5.29
N ILE A 318 5.53 -3.79 6.52
CA ILE A 318 6.37 -4.91 6.92
C ILE A 318 5.59 -5.73 7.94
N ASP A 319 5.29 -6.98 7.62
CA ASP A 319 4.77 -7.96 8.56
C ASP A 319 5.96 -8.75 9.09
N LEU A 320 6.33 -8.49 10.35
CA LEU A 320 7.59 -8.94 10.97
C LEU A 320 7.62 -10.43 11.29
N GLY A 321 6.47 -11.10 11.25
CA GLY A 321 6.29 -12.51 11.55
C GLY A 321 4.86 -12.81 11.97
N TYR A 322 4.61 -14.04 12.40
CA TYR A 322 3.29 -14.51 12.84
C TYR A 322 3.30 -14.81 14.35
N LEU A 323 2.54 -14.07 15.16
CA LEU A 323 2.45 -14.36 16.60
C LEU A 323 1.72 -15.68 16.90
N THR A 324 0.91 -16.18 15.97
CA THR A 324 0.31 -17.54 16.08
C THR A 324 1.32 -18.66 15.89
N ASN A 325 2.51 -18.37 15.37
CA ASN A 325 3.62 -19.31 15.30
C ASN A 325 4.54 -19.14 16.52
N GLU A 326 4.73 -20.20 17.29
CA GLU A 326 5.55 -20.16 18.52
C GLU A 326 6.98 -19.70 18.25
N GLY A 327 7.61 -20.16 17.17
CA GLY A 327 8.97 -19.82 16.81
C GLY A 327 9.13 -18.32 16.50
N ASP A 328 8.22 -17.73 15.72
CA ASP A 328 8.22 -16.30 15.43
C ASP A 328 7.91 -15.48 16.69
N ALA A 329 6.94 -15.91 17.51
CA ALA A 329 6.61 -15.25 18.76
C ALA A 329 7.79 -15.23 19.73
N GLN A 330 8.51 -16.35 19.89
CA GLN A 330 9.73 -16.39 20.72
C GLN A 330 10.83 -15.45 20.21
N ARG A 331 11.04 -15.35 18.88
CA ARG A 331 12.01 -14.42 18.29
C ARG A 331 11.59 -12.97 18.52
N LEU A 332 10.36 -12.62 18.18
CA LEU A 332 9.83 -11.26 18.30
C LEU A 332 9.73 -10.80 19.76
N GLY A 333 9.56 -11.71 20.72
CA GLY A 333 9.61 -11.42 22.16
C GLY A 333 10.98 -10.99 22.65
N ARG A 334 12.07 -11.28 21.92
CA ARG A 334 13.44 -10.97 22.32
C ARG A 334 13.87 -9.56 21.86
N ALA A 335 14.38 -8.78 22.79
CA ALA A 335 14.83 -7.40 22.52
C ALA A 335 16.02 -7.32 21.57
N ASP A 336 16.99 -8.26 21.67
CA ASP A 336 18.14 -8.36 20.78
C ASP A 336 17.72 -8.69 19.34
N PHE A 337 16.71 -9.54 19.16
CA PHE A 337 16.17 -9.87 17.84
C PHE A 337 15.48 -8.66 17.18
N ARG A 338 14.66 -7.92 17.93
CA ARG A 338 14.05 -6.67 17.45
C ARG A 338 15.09 -5.61 17.10
N ASP A 339 16.22 -5.60 17.80
CA ASP A 339 17.36 -4.71 17.50
C ASP A 339 17.99 -5.02 16.15
N VAL A 340 18.20 -6.31 15.82
CA VAL A 340 18.68 -6.76 14.49
C VAL A 340 17.70 -6.39 13.39
N ILE A 341 16.38 -6.52 13.64
CA ILE A 341 15.35 -6.09 12.67
C ILE A 341 15.47 -4.58 12.41
N ALA A 342 15.53 -3.76 13.45
CA ALA A 342 15.64 -2.31 13.31
C ALA A 342 16.92 -1.92 12.54
N GLU A 343 18.06 -2.53 12.84
CA GLU A 343 19.31 -2.33 12.10
C GLU A 343 19.17 -2.70 10.63
N SER A 344 18.55 -3.83 10.32
CA SER A 344 18.31 -4.31 8.95
C SER A 344 17.52 -3.27 8.14
N ILE A 345 16.51 -2.67 8.75
CA ILE A 345 15.66 -1.66 8.11
C ILE A 345 16.43 -0.35 7.89
N VAL A 346 17.28 0.08 8.84
CA VAL A 346 18.19 1.24 8.64
C VAL A 346 19.06 1.04 7.42
N ILE A 347 19.68 -0.13 7.31
CA ILE A 347 20.53 -0.47 6.15
C ILE A 347 19.72 -0.46 4.85
N ALA A 348 18.50 -1.00 4.86
CA ALA A 348 17.62 -0.96 3.69
C ALA A 348 17.27 0.48 3.27
N ILE A 349 17.02 1.38 4.24
CA ILE A 349 16.78 2.81 3.99
C ILE A 349 18.03 3.46 3.41
N GLN A 350 19.20 3.23 3.98
CA GLN A 350 20.45 3.74 3.43
C GLN A 350 20.66 3.30 1.98
N ARG A 351 20.43 2.03 1.68
CA ARG A 351 20.56 1.46 0.32
C ARG A 351 19.54 2.01 -0.67
N LEU A 352 18.35 2.37 -0.21
CA LEU A 352 17.31 2.98 -1.07
C LEU A 352 17.81 4.30 -1.67
N TYR A 353 18.55 5.09 -0.89
CA TYR A 353 19.05 6.41 -1.29
C TYR A 353 20.47 6.38 -1.85
N LEU A 354 21.20 5.28 -1.75
CA LEU A 354 22.49 5.14 -2.41
C LEU A 354 22.34 5.23 -3.95
N ALA A 355 23.33 5.82 -4.59
CA ALA A 355 23.43 5.77 -6.05
C ALA A 355 23.51 4.31 -6.51
N SER A 356 22.89 4.00 -7.66
CA SER A 356 22.85 2.62 -8.19
C SER A 356 24.25 2.05 -8.49
N GLU A 357 25.23 2.90 -8.67
CA GLU A 357 26.64 2.60 -8.91
C GLU A 357 27.34 2.11 -7.63
N ASP A 358 26.87 2.60 -6.46
CA ASP A 358 27.44 2.29 -5.15
C ASP A 358 26.71 1.15 -4.45
N ASP A 359 25.57 0.69 -4.98
CA ASP A 359 24.79 -0.41 -4.40
C ASP A 359 25.30 -1.75 -4.94
N ALA A 360 25.87 -2.58 -4.08
CA ALA A 360 26.31 -3.92 -4.44
C ALA A 360 25.13 -4.75 -4.99
N LYS A 361 25.19 -5.13 -6.25
CA LYS A 361 24.15 -5.86 -6.99
C LYS A 361 23.85 -7.24 -6.38
N THR A 362 24.78 -7.83 -5.66
CA THR A 362 24.67 -9.14 -5.02
C THR A 362 25.42 -9.15 -3.68
N GLY A 363 24.77 -9.69 -2.65
CA GLY A 363 25.38 -9.93 -1.33
C GLY A 363 24.94 -8.94 -0.23
N THR A 364 25.17 -9.36 1.01
CA THR A 364 25.01 -8.55 2.21
C THR A 364 26.12 -7.50 2.27
N LEU A 365 25.78 -6.22 2.29
CA LEU A 365 26.73 -5.19 2.69
C LEU A 365 27.05 -5.38 4.18
N ARG A 366 28.32 -5.63 4.49
CA ARG A 366 28.81 -5.59 5.85
C ARG A 366 29.07 -4.13 6.25
N ILE A 367 28.98 -3.81 7.52
CA ILE A 367 29.27 -2.46 8.04
C ILE A 367 30.67 -2.00 7.58
N ASP A 368 31.63 -2.92 7.45
CA ASP A 368 32.98 -2.61 6.94
C ASP A 368 33.01 -2.25 5.46
N ASP A 369 32.07 -2.72 4.65
CA ASP A 369 31.95 -2.35 3.24
C ASP A 369 31.37 -0.95 3.10
N LEU A 370 30.43 -0.57 3.97
CA LEU A 370 29.90 0.82 4.07
C LEU A 370 30.98 1.80 4.55
N ARG A 371 31.86 1.37 5.47
CA ARG A 371 33.01 2.18 5.91
C ARG A 371 34.05 2.37 4.80
N LYS A 372 34.28 1.35 3.94
CA LYS A 372 35.22 1.43 2.82
C LYS A 372 34.68 2.28 1.66
N ALA A 373 33.35 2.34 1.46
CA ALA A 373 32.70 3.12 0.41
C ALA A 373 32.67 4.64 0.68
N GLY A 374 33.42 5.13 1.67
CA GLY A 374 33.67 6.57 1.81
C GLY A 374 32.74 7.35 2.72
N ILE A 375 32.01 6.69 3.62
CA ILE A 375 31.47 7.38 4.82
C ILE A 375 32.65 7.63 5.75
N ARG A 376 33.58 8.51 5.32
CA ARG A 376 34.51 9.17 6.23
C ARG A 376 33.70 10.17 7.05
N ARG A 377 33.94 10.07 8.38
CA ARG A 377 33.38 10.91 9.45
C ARG A 377 33.22 12.37 9.10
#